data_a1ad2a3276fe407780e67d2850ffd126
#
_entry.id   a1ad2a3276fe407780e67d2850ffd126
#
_cell.length_a   1.000
_cell.length_b   1.000
_cell.length_c   1.000
_cell.angle_alpha   90.00
_cell.angle_beta   90.00
_cell.angle_gamma   90.00
#
_symmetry.space_group_name_H-M   'P 1'
#
loop_
_entity.id
_entity.type
_entity.pdbx_description
1 polymer ?
#
loop_
_entity_poly.entity_id
_entity_poly.type
_entity_poly.pdbx_seq_one_letter_code
_entity_poly.pdbx_strand_id
1 'polypeptide(L)'
;MKICKSVCFKCSKLKINKNQHKHILNKSAEDRWQYVTNLASNVKRCGDCTEDGCGYKQPDKVQLEGMSTIQAIWEKMETDGETGKVIVRLTPEMLVKIFKRICDEDVHFMGMSPVWSRPEWMICQVLPVPPPAVRPSVKHDAQQRSEDDLTHIYSNIIKTNNDLRDKIVNNAPTKVIEVLSGILQYFVAMIANNKVKGADPMAQRSGRPLNCISGRLNSKNGRIRGNLMGKRVDFSARSVITGDPNLSIRQLGVPMKIAMNITKPVTVNDRNRDFLLKLIQNGPEKYPGAKILERKSGENISLRYVDISSIRLENGDIVHRHMMDGDAVLFNRQPSLHRMSMMCHIVKIMKRGDTFRMNVGDTKPYNADEKIGCIYAVKIVPNNNHQRRQQGALKGCYPLVVSSI
;
A
#
# COMPACT_ATOMS: atom_id res chain seq x y z
N MET A 1 -12.35 11.19 -18.90
CA MET A 1 -12.74 10.82 -20.29
C MET A 1 -13.99 9.97 -20.38
N LYS A 2 -14.11 8.80 -19.72
CA LYS A 2 -15.30 7.93 -19.84
C LYS A 2 -16.59 8.67 -19.42
N ILE A 3 -16.59 9.42 -18.31
CA ILE A 3 -17.73 10.23 -17.87
C ILE A 3 -18.11 11.26 -18.91
N CYS A 4 -17.14 11.98 -19.49
CA CYS A 4 -17.39 12.94 -20.56
C CYS A 4 -18.08 12.31 -21.81
N LYS A 5 -17.80 11.02 -22.06
CA LYS A 5 -18.48 10.28 -23.13
C LYS A 5 -19.89 9.84 -22.76
N SER A 6 -20.21 9.74 -21.48
CA SER A 6 -21.51 9.23 -20.99
C SER A 6 -22.54 10.31 -20.77
N VAL A 7 -22.14 11.55 -20.49
CA VAL A 7 -23.04 12.65 -20.21
C VAL A 7 -23.01 13.72 -21.30
N CYS A 8 -24.07 14.52 -21.39
CA CYS A 8 -24.14 15.61 -22.35
C CYS A 8 -23.27 16.79 -21.90
N PHE A 9 -22.49 17.37 -22.81
CA PHE A 9 -21.63 18.53 -22.54
C PHE A 9 -22.41 19.80 -22.17
N LYS A 10 -23.65 19.97 -22.68
CA LYS A 10 -24.48 21.16 -22.44
C LYS A 10 -25.35 21.05 -21.21
N CYS A 11 -26.16 19.98 -21.07
CA CYS A 11 -27.14 19.82 -19.99
C CYS A 11 -26.70 18.86 -18.88
N SER A 12 -25.58 18.12 -19.06
CA SER A 12 -25.03 17.15 -18.11
C SER A 12 -25.91 15.93 -17.81
N LYS A 13 -27.04 15.76 -18.50
CA LYS A 13 -27.89 14.56 -18.40
C LYS A 13 -27.19 13.35 -19.01
N LEU A 14 -27.48 12.17 -18.49
CA LEU A 14 -27.02 10.90 -19.07
C LEU A 14 -27.60 10.73 -20.47
N LYS A 15 -26.79 10.26 -21.43
CA LYS A 15 -27.18 10.12 -22.84
C LYS A 15 -28.03 8.88 -23.13
N ILE A 16 -28.27 8.03 -22.14
CA ILE A 16 -28.97 6.75 -22.26
C ILE A 16 -30.33 6.84 -21.58
N ASN A 17 -31.34 6.18 -22.16
CA ASN A 17 -32.66 6.05 -21.55
C ASN A 17 -32.62 5.08 -20.36
N LYS A 18 -32.73 5.60 -19.14
CA LYS A 18 -32.72 4.80 -17.90
C LYS A 18 -33.87 3.78 -17.86
N ASN A 19 -35.04 4.13 -18.41
CA ASN A 19 -36.23 3.28 -18.35
C ASN A 19 -36.08 2.00 -19.18
N GLN A 20 -35.44 2.09 -20.33
CA GLN A 20 -35.17 0.94 -21.21
C GLN A 20 -34.11 0.01 -20.62
N HIS A 21 -33.22 0.52 -19.76
CA HIS A 21 -32.10 -0.21 -19.23
C HIS A 21 -32.15 -0.45 -17.71
N LYS A 22 -33.35 -0.43 -17.09
CA LYS A 22 -33.52 -0.68 -15.65
C LYS A 22 -32.91 -1.98 -15.15
N HIS A 23 -32.84 -3.00 -16.00
CA HIS A 23 -32.25 -4.31 -15.66
C HIS A 23 -30.79 -4.24 -15.22
N ILE A 24 -30.06 -3.18 -15.57
CA ILE A 24 -28.65 -3.04 -15.18
C ILE A 24 -28.46 -2.67 -13.71
N LEU A 25 -29.48 -2.14 -13.03
CA LEU A 25 -29.41 -1.82 -11.61
C LEU A 25 -29.12 -3.03 -10.73
N ASN A 26 -29.46 -4.23 -11.21
CA ASN A 26 -29.20 -5.48 -10.52
C ASN A 26 -27.76 -6.00 -10.74
N LYS A 27 -26.97 -5.35 -11.61
CA LYS A 27 -25.57 -5.71 -11.87
C LYS A 27 -24.63 -5.04 -10.89
N SER A 28 -23.40 -5.54 -10.82
CA SER A 28 -22.34 -4.92 -10.04
C SER A 28 -22.07 -3.48 -10.50
N ALA A 29 -21.51 -2.64 -9.61
CA ALA A 29 -21.17 -1.25 -9.94
C ALA A 29 -20.20 -1.15 -11.12
N GLU A 30 -19.25 -2.09 -11.22
CA GLU A 30 -18.27 -2.15 -12.31
C GLU A 30 -18.93 -2.52 -13.65
N ASP A 31 -19.81 -3.51 -13.65
CA ASP A 31 -20.53 -3.93 -14.87
C ASP A 31 -21.47 -2.83 -15.35
N ARG A 32 -22.17 -2.12 -14.42
CA ARG A 32 -22.99 -0.95 -14.76
C ARG A 32 -22.15 0.14 -15.43
N TRP A 33 -21.00 0.45 -14.85
CA TRP A 33 -20.08 1.42 -15.40
C TRP A 33 -19.63 1.09 -16.81
N GLN A 34 -19.22 -0.14 -17.05
CA GLN A 34 -18.78 -0.59 -18.38
C GLN A 34 -19.94 -0.56 -19.39
N TYR A 35 -21.10 -1.06 -19.01
CA TYR A 35 -22.29 -1.09 -19.85
C TYR A 35 -22.73 0.31 -20.27
N VAL A 36 -22.88 1.23 -19.30
CA VAL A 36 -23.29 2.61 -19.53
C VAL A 36 -22.30 3.36 -20.42
N THR A 37 -21.01 3.21 -20.15
CA THR A 37 -19.97 3.89 -20.96
C THR A 37 -19.91 3.40 -22.38
N ASN A 38 -20.16 2.12 -22.63
CA ASN A 38 -20.17 1.56 -23.98
C ASN A 38 -21.38 2.04 -24.78
N LEU A 39 -22.58 1.98 -24.21
CA LEU A 39 -23.79 2.47 -24.88
C LEU A 39 -23.74 3.99 -25.14
N ALA A 40 -23.40 4.76 -24.13
CA ALA A 40 -23.37 6.22 -24.23
C ALA A 40 -22.34 6.74 -25.23
N SER A 41 -21.27 6.00 -25.52
CA SER A 41 -20.24 6.40 -26.49
C SER A 41 -20.76 6.46 -27.91
N ASN A 42 -21.84 5.73 -28.24
CA ASN A 42 -22.40 5.67 -29.57
C ASN A 42 -23.47 6.75 -29.85
N VAL A 43 -23.92 7.46 -28.81
CA VAL A 43 -24.96 8.48 -28.94
C VAL A 43 -24.34 9.79 -29.43
N LYS A 44 -24.76 10.26 -30.62
CA LYS A 44 -24.22 11.47 -31.29
C LYS A 44 -24.91 12.76 -30.87
N ARG A 45 -26.18 12.73 -30.50
CA ARG A 45 -26.94 13.90 -30.01
C ARG A 45 -27.62 13.58 -28.70
N CYS A 46 -27.69 14.57 -27.84
CA CYS A 46 -28.46 14.45 -26.58
C CYS A 46 -29.93 14.46 -26.91
N GLY A 47 -30.64 13.38 -26.61
CA GLY A 47 -32.05 13.21 -26.92
C GLY A 47 -32.34 12.14 -27.99
N ASP A 48 -31.35 11.63 -28.71
CA ASP A 48 -31.57 10.54 -29.66
C ASP A 48 -32.17 9.28 -29.00
N CYS A 49 -31.84 9.06 -27.73
CA CYS A 49 -32.30 7.91 -26.95
C CYS A 49 -33.18 8.29 -25.75
N THR A 50 -33.42 9.59 -25.50
CA THR A 50 -34.13 10.10 -24.31
C THR A 50 -35.08 11.21 -24.72
N GLU A 51 -36.33 11.19 -24.21
CA GLU A 51 -37.35 12.24 -24.48
C GLU A 51 -36.96 13.61 -23.95
N ASP A 52 -36.12 13.66 -22.89
CA ASP A 52 -35.68 14.87 -22.18
C ASP A 52 -34.36 15.46 -22.66
N GLY A 53 -33.93 15.19 -23.86
CA GLY A 53 -32.65 15.64 -24.41
C GLY A 53 -32.65 17.11 -24.82
N CYS A 54 -31.49 17.76 -24.74
CA CYS A 54 -31.32 19.16 -25.16
C CYS A 54 -30.96 19.32 -26.66
N GLY A 55 -30.94 18.26 -27.45
CA GLY A 55 -30.61 18.24 -28.89
C GLY A 55 -29.15 18.58 -29.24
N TYR A 56 -28.28 18.82 -28.25
CA TYR A 56 -26.92 19.25 -28.50
C TYR A 56 -26.07 18.15 -29.12
N LYS A 57 -25.37 18.43 -30.25
CA LYS A 57 -24.43 17.50 -30.88
C LYS A 57 -23.24 17.24 -29.97
N GLN A 58 -23.05 15.97 -29.63
CA GLN A 58 -21.93 15.54 -28.79
C GLN A 58 -20.63 15.49 -29.59
N PRO A 59 -19.45 15.58 -28.97
CA PRO A 59 -18.19 15.44 -29.66
C PRO A 59 -18.07 14.03 -30.28
N ASP A 60 -17.59 13.97 -31.49
CA ASP A 60 -17.34 12.71 -32.20
C ASP A 60 -16.19 11.93 -31.53
N LYS A 61 -15.21 12.67 -30.98
CA LYS A 61 -14.08 12.06 -30.29
C LYS A 61 -13.71 12.86 -29.03
N VAL A 62 -13.48 12.15 -27.93
CA VAL A 62 -12.88 12.70 -26.71
C VAL A 62 -11.59 11.97 -26.46
N GLN A 63 -10.48 12.70 -26.48
CA GLN A 63 -9.14 12.15 -26.32
C GLN A 63 -8.33 12.93 -25.28
N LEU A 64 -7.28 12.30 -24.78
CA LEU A 64 -6.29 12.93 -23.93
C LEU A 64 -5.16 13.46 -24.80
N GLU A 65 -4.89 14.74 -24.71
CA GLU A 65 -3.74 15.40 -25.31
C GLU A 65 -2.65 15.56 -24.26
N GLY A 66 -1.48 14.97 -24.53
CA GLY A 66 -0.39 15.02 -23.56
C GLY A 66 -0.77 14.35 -22.24
N MET A 67 -0.49 15.02 -21.14
CA MET A 67 -0.53 14.46 -19.80
C MET A 67 -1.88 14.54 -19.10
N SER A 68 -2.60 15.64 -19.33
CA SER A 68 -3.77 15.99 -18.52
C SER A 68 -4.84 16.80 -19.23
N THR A 69 -4.59 17.21 -20.47
CA THR A 69 -5.55 18.00 -21.24
C THR A 69 -6.53 17.10 -21.97
N ILE A 70 -7.81 17.27 -21.74
CA ILE A 70 -8.87 16.55 -22.46
C ILE A 70 -9.32 17.43 -23.62
N GLN A 71 -9.32 16.87 -24.82
CA GLN A 71 -9.85 17.50 -26.02
C GLN A 71 -11.15 16.84 -26.43
N ALA A 72 -12.14 17.67 -26.77
CA ALA A 72 -13.36 17.26 -27.44
C ALA A 72 -13.30 17.73 -28.89
N ILE A 73 -13.51 16.81 -29.82
CA ILE A 73 -13.40 17.05 -31.26
C ILE A 73 -14.76 16.84 -31.89
N TRP A 74 -15.22 17.87 -32.65
CA TRP A 74 -16.41 17.79 -33.48
C TRP A 74 -15.99 17.84 -34.95
N GLU A 75 -16.47 16.92 -35.74
CA GLU A 75 -16.33 16.94 -37.19
C GLU A 75 -17.51 17.70 -37.78
N LYS A 76 -17.24 18.78 -38.51
CA LYS A 76 -18.20 19.55 -39.30
C LYS A 76 -18.02 19.20 -40.75
N MET A 77 -19.09 18.91 -41.48
CA MET A 77 -19.07 18.98 -42.94
C MET A 77 -19.17 20.44 -43.32
N GLU A 78 -18.16 20.96 -44.01
CA GLU A 78 -18.22 22.25 -44.66
C GLU A 78 -18.92 22.12 -46.02
N THR A 79 -19.50 23.23 -46.50
CA THR A 79 -20.30 23.29 -47.75
C THR A 79 -19.55 22.85 -49.02
N ASP A 80 -18.23 22.83 -48.95
CA ASP A 80 -17.34 22.44 -50.11
C ASP A 80 -16.83 20.99 -50.03
N GLY A 81 -17.40 20.17 -49.17
CA GLY A 81 -17.03 18.74 -49.05
C GLY A 81 -15.77 18.48 -48.22
N GLU A 82 -15.08 19.49 -47.73
CA GLU A 82 -13.98 19.34 -46.81
C GLU A 82 -14.50 19.14 -45.35
N THR A 83 -13.91 18.20 -44.64
CA THR A 83 -14.26 17.92 -43.20
C THR A 83 -13.44 18.84 -42.31
N GLY A 84 -14.04 19.93 -41.86
CA GLY A 84 -13.45 20.81 -40.84
C GLY A 84 -13.52 20.14 -39.44
N LYS A 85 -12.47 20.21 -38.64
CA LYS A 85 -12.43 19.74 -37.28
C LYS A 85 -12.44 20.89 -36.28
N VAL A 86 -13.43 20.94 -35.41
CA VAL A 86 -13.47 21.86 -34.28
C VAL A 86 -12.95 21.17 -33.04
N ILE A 87 -11.79 21.59 -32.56
CA ILE A 87 -11.13 21.05 -31.38
C ILE A 87 -11.32 22.01 -30.22
N VAL A 88 -11.95 21.55 -29.15
CA VAL A 88 -12.15 22.32 -27.93
C VAL A 88 -11.36 21.67 -26.80
N ARG A 89 -10.45 22.44 -26.20
CA ARG A 89 -9.75 22.01 -24.98
C ARG A 89 -10.67 22.18 -23.78
N LEU A 90 -10.90 21.10 -23.06
CA LEU A 90 -11.73 21.11 -21.87
C LEU A 90 -10.88 21.48 -20.66
N THR A 91 -11.09 22.66 -20.13
CA THR A 91 -10.43 23.09 -18.90
C THR A 91 -10.98 22.34 -17.69
N PRO A 92 -10.21 22.19 -16.60
CA PRO A 92 -10.71 21.57 -15.36
C PRO A 92 -11.96 22.24 -14.82
N GLU A 93 -12.08 23.57 -14.94
CA GLU A 93 -13.27 24.31 -14.53
C GLU A 93 -14.53 23.96 -15.33
N MET A 94 -14.40 23.81 -16.66
CA MET A 94 -15.50 23.35 -17.51
C MET A 94 -15.96 21.94 -17.10
N LEU A 95 -15.00 21.06 -16.83
CA LEU A 95 -15.31 19.70 -16.40
C LEU A 95 -16.00 19.67 -15.02
N VAL A 96 -15.56 20.48 -14.06
CA VAL A 96 -16.23 20.61 -12.76
C VAL A 96 -17.67 21.11 -12.95
N LYS A 97 -17.89 22.14 -13.78
CA LYS A 97 -19.21 22.67 -14.09
C LYS A 97 -20.15 21.62 -14.72
N ILE A 98 -19.61 20.77 -15.61
CA ILE A 98 -20.37 19.66 -16.22
C ILE A 98 -20.70 18.60 -15.17
N PHE A 99 -19.71 18.17 -14.39
CA PHE A 99 -19.86 17.05 -13.46
C PHE A 99 -20.74 17.39 -12.24
N LYS A 100 -20.68 18.62 -11.72
CA LYS A 100 -21.54 19.07 -10.62
C LYS A 100 -23.03 19.06 -10.97
N ARG A 101 -23.38 19.24 -12.26
CA ARG A 101 -24.77 19.23 -12.73
C ARG A 101 -25.35 17.83 -12.97
N ILE A 102 -24.55 16.79 -12.86
CA ILE A 102 -25.03 15.40 -12.99
C ILE A 102 -25.89 15.08 -11.76
N CYS A 103 -27.14 14.65 -11.98
CA CYS A 103 -28.05 14.31 -10.89
C CYS A 103 -27.62 13.00 -10.18
N ASP A 104 -28.03 12.85 -8.93
CA ASP A 104 -27.63 11.70 -8.09
C ASP A 104 -28.14 10.37 -8.63
N GLU A 105 -29.31 10.37 -9.27
CA GLU A 105 -29.85 9.18 -9.95
C GLU A 105 -28.96 8.73 -11.10
N ASP A 106 -28.44 9.67 -11.92
CA ASP A 106 -27.54 9.35 -13.03
C ASP A 106 -26.20 8.85 -12.51
N VAL A 107 -25.70 9.41 -11.41
CA VAL A 107 -24.48 8.94 -10.74
C VAL A 107 -24.65 7.49 -10.28
N HIS A 108 -25.76 7.18 -9.61
CA HIS A 108 -26.06 5.83 -9.16
C HIS A 108 -26.24 4.85 -10.34
N PHE A 109 -26.95 5.29 -11.39
CA PHE A 109 -27.16 4.48 -12.58
C PHE A 109 -25.85 4.12 -13.29
N MET A 110 -24.89 5.03 -13.33
CA MET A 110 -23.53 4.79 -13.85
C MET A 110 -22.68 3.84 -12.99
N GLY A 111 -23.17 3.40 -11.82
CA GLY A 111 -22.41 2.52 -10.92
C GLY A 111 -21.50 3.27 -9.95
N MET A 112 -21.67 4.59 -9.81
CA MET A 112 -20.98 5.39 -8.80
C MET A 112 -21.89 5.67 -7.61
N SER A 113 -21.34 6.14 -6.49
CA SER A 113 -22.10 6.49 -5.30
C SER A 113 -22.31 8.01 -5.22
N PRO A 114 -23.54 8.51 -5.08
CA PRO A 114 -23.79 9.93 -4.86
C PRO A 114 -23.15 10.47 -3.58
N VAL A 115 -22.96 9.61 -2.57
CA VAL A 115 -22.42 9.99 -1.25
C VAL A 115 -20.90 9.84 -1.18
N TRP A 116 -20.33 8.79 -1.83
CA TRP A 116 -18.94 8.42 -1.65
C TRP A 116 -18.07 8.56 -2.89
N SER A 117 -18.66 8.75 -4.08
CA SER A 117 -17.93 8.72 -5.35
C SER A 117 -18.59 9.57 -6.41
N ARG A 118 -18.73 10.87 -6.15
CA ARG A 118 -19.27 11.79 -7.16
C ARG A 118 -18.24 12.11 -8.26
N PRO A 119 -18.68 12.28 -9.52
CA PRO A 119 -17.82 12.59 -10.67
C PRO A 119 -16.93 13.83 -10.49
N GLU A 120 -17.44 14.90 -9.89
CA GLU A 120 -16.70 16.15 -9.67
C GLU A 120 -15.50 15.98 -8.72
N TRP A 121 -15.52 15.00 -7.84
CA TRP A 121 -14.40 14.73 -6.92
C TRP A 121 -13.18 14.11 -7.61
N MET A 122 -13.33 13.66 -8.86
CA MET A 122 -12.20 13.19 -9.66
C MET A 122 -11.30 14.34 -10.14
N ILE A 123 -11.76 15.58 -10.00
CA ILE A 123 -11.01 16.77 -10.35
C ILE A 123 -10.45 17.38 -9.08
N CYS A 124 -9.14 17.44 -8.98
CA CYS A 124 -8.46 17.98 -7.81
C CYS A 124 -8.67 19.50 -7.75
N GLN A 125 -9.46 19.96 -6.78
CA GLN A 125 -9.68 21.39 -6.50
C GLN A 125 -8.80 21.88 -5.35
N VAL A 126 -8.52 20.99 -4.40
CA VAL A 126 -7.67 21.24 -3.24
C VAL A 126 -6.56 20.18 -3.23
N LEU A 127 -5.32 20.64 -3.20
CA LEU A 127 -4.17 19.76 -3.13
C LEU A 127 -3.82 19.52 -1.65
N PRO A 128 -3.90 18.28 -1.13
CA PRO A 128 -3.49 17.97 0.23
C PRO A 128 -1.97 18.03 0.35
N VAL A 129 -1.48 18.73 1.38
CA VAL A 129 -0.06 18.78 1.71
C VAL A 129 0.21 17.85 2.89
N PRO A 130 1.05 16.81 2.72
CA PRO A 130 1.34 15.89 3.80
C PRO A 130 2.17 16.55 4.90
N PRO A 131 2.01 16.10 6.15
CA PRO A 131 2.81 16.60 7.27
C PRO A 131 4.30 16.26 7.10
N PRO A 132 5.21 16.97 7.78
CA PRO A 132 6.66 16.74 7.70
C PRO A 132 7.09 15.30 7.99
N ALA A 133 6.36 14.56 8.81
CA ALA A 133 6.65 13.15 9.09
C ALA A 133 6.56 12.22 7.86
N VAL A 134 5.75 12.58 6.85
CA VAL A 134 5.63 11.83 5.58
C VAL A 134 6.75 12.19 4.60
N ARG A 135 7.34 13.38 4.75
CA ARG A 135 8.40 13.92 3.90
C ARG A 135 9.55 14.49 4.75
N PRO A 136 10.17 13.67 5.62
CA PRO A 136 11.18 14.14 6.56
C PRO A 136 12.41 14.66 5.82
N SER A 137 13.00 15.74 6.33
CA SER A 137 14.30 16.20 5.88
C SER A 137 15.41 15.42 6.59
N VAL A 138 16.39 14.96 5.83
CA VAL A 138 17.52 14.19 6.33
C VAL A 138 18.71 15.12 6.59
N LYS A 139 19.23 15.09 7.81
CA LYS A 139 20.45 15.83 8.19
C LYS A 139 21.64 14.91 7.90
N HIS A 140 22.53 15.32 6.99
CA HIS A 140 23.77 14.61 6.68
C HIS A 140 24.89 15.02 7.62
N ASP A 141 25.10 16.33 7.75
CA ASP A 141 26.10 16.93 8.63
C ASP A 141 25.49 18.10 9.41
N ALA A 142 26.26 18.71 10.28
CA ALA A 142 25.82 19.83 11.11
C ALA A 142 25.20 20.98 10.27
N GLN A 143 25.70 21.19 9.06
CA GLN A 143 25.30 22.28 8.17
C GLN A 143 24.53 21.85 6.93
N GLN A 144 24.57 20.55 6.56
CA GLN A 144 23.95 20.07 5.33
C GLN A 144 22.68 19.25 5.63
N ARG A 145 21.56 19.70 5.05
CA ARG A 145 20.26 19.05 5.14
C ARG A 145 19.73 18.81 3.73
N SER A 146 19.23 17.60 3.46
CA SER A 146 18.52 17.29 2.22
C SER A 146 17.02 17.19 2.45
N GLU A 147 16.27 17.84 1.58
CA GLU A 147 14.81 17.79 1.61
C GLU A 147 14.28 16.60 0.79
N ASP A 148 13.10 16.13 1.18
CA ASP A 148 12.41 15.05 0.47
C ASP A 148 11.98 15.47 -0.94
N ASP A 149 11.95 14.51 -1.87
CA ASP A 149 11.55 14.75 -3.25
C ASP A 149 10.15 15.39 -3.38
N LEU A 150 9.19 15.01 -2.51
CA LEU A 150 7.87 15.64 -2.49
C LEU A 150 7.94 17.12 -2.08
N THR A 151 8.82 17.50 -1.17
CA THR A 151 9.01 18.89 -0.77
C THR A 151 9.46 19.75 -1.93
N HIS A 152 10.34 19.23 -2.79
CA HIS A 152 10.77 19.94 -4.01
C HIS A 152 9.61 20.15 -4.99
N ILE A 153 8.75 19.13 -5.18
CA ILE A 153 7.59 19.25 -6.06
C ILE A 153 6.59 20.28 -5.50
N TYR A 154 6.29 20.22 -4.19
CA TYR A 154 5.40 21.20 -3.54
C TYR A 154 5.95 22.64 -3.61
N SER A 155 7.26 22.83 -3.46
CA SER A 155 7.88 24.14 -3.59
C SER A 155 7.64 24.73 -4.98
N ASN A 156 7.79 23.92 -6.05
CA ASN A 156 7.54 24.36 -7.42
C ASN A 156 6.05 24.69 -7.64
N ILE A 157 5.15 23.90 -7.08
CA ILE A 157 3.70 24.16 -7.16
C ILE A 157 3.36 25.49 -6.50
N ILE A 158 3.87 25.75 -5.30
CA ILE A 158 3.60 26.99 -4.56
C ILE A 158 4.12 28.20 -5.34
N LYS A 159 5.36 28.14 -5.86
CA LYS A 159 5.94 29.21 -6.66
C LYS A 159 5.09 29.50 -7.89
N THR A 160 4.80 28.47 -8.69
CA THR A 160 4.00 28.63 -9.91
C THR A 160 2.58 29.11 -9.61
N ASN A 161 1.98 28.66 -8.51
CA ASN A 161 0.65 29.12 -8.11
C ASN A 161 0.63 30.59 -7.70
N ASN A 162 1.68 31.06 -7.00
CA ASN A 162 1.81 32.49 -6.68
C ASN A 162 2.03 33.31 -7.96
N ASP A 163 2.92 32.88 -8.84
CA ASP A 163 3.16 33.55 -10.12
C ASP A 163 1.87 33.64 -10.96
N LEU A 164 1.10 32.56 -11.01
CA LEU A 164 -0.19 32.53 -11.69
C LEU A 164 -1.21 33.51 -11.06
N ARG A 165 -1.28 33.55 -9.72
CA ARG A 165 -2.14 34.49 -9.01
C ARG A 165 -1.79 35.93 -9.33
N ASP A 166 -0.50 36.27 -9.27
CA ASP A 166 -0.02 37.62 -9.55
C ASP A 166 -0.33 38.05 -10.99
N LYS A 167 -0.19 37.12 -11.96
CA LYS A 167 -0.52 37.39 -13.36
C LYS A 167 -2.03 37.58 -13.59
N ILE A 168 -2.86 36.84 -12.87
CA ILE A 168 -4.33 37.00 -12.93
C ILE A 168 -4.73 38.37 -12.34
N VAL A 169 -4.19 38.74 -11.16
CA VAL A 169 -4.45 40.04 -10.53
C VAL A 169 -4.02 41.20 -11.43
N ASN A 170 -2.88 41.07 -12.12
CA ASN A 170 -2.34 42.10 -13.00
C ASN A 170 -2.94 42.06 -14.42
N ASN A 171 -4.04 41.32 -14.65
CA ASN A 171 -4.72 41.20 -15.95
C ASN A 171 -3.77 40.86 -17.12
N ALA A 172 -2.85 39.95 -16.92
CA ALA A 172 -1.92 39.50 -17.93
C ALA A 172 -2.64 38.87 -19.15
N PRO A 173 -2.00 38.84 -20.34
CA PRO A 173 -2.58 38.22 -21.53
C PRO A 173 -2.99 36.76 -21.29
N THR A 174 -4.12 36.34 -21.85
CA THR A 174 -4.71 34.99 -21.70
C THR A 174 -3.71 33.88 -22.01
N LYS A 175 -2.86 34.08 -23.04
CA LYS A 175 -1.82 33.09 -23.40
C LYS A 175 -0.83 32.83 -22.27
N VAL A 176 -0.43 33.87 -21.51
CA VAL A 176 0.49 33.71 -20.36
C VAL A 176 -0.17 32.94 -19.24
N ILE A 177 -1.44 33.24 -18.97
CA ILE A 177 -2.23 32.53 -17.95
C ILE A 177 -2.39 31.05 -18.33
N GLU A 178 -2.66 30.75 -19.60
CA GLU A 178 -2.78 29.36 -20.08
C GLU A 178 -1.46 28.58 -19.95
N VAL A 179 -0.33 29.20 -20.27
CA VAL A 179 0.99 28.57 -20.12
C VAL A 179 1.30 28.25 -18.65
N LEU A 180 1.12 29.23 -17.74
CA LEU A 180 1.35 29.04 -16.31
C LEU A 180 0.40 28.00 -15.71
N SER A 181 -0.86 28.00 -16.12
CA SER A 181 -1.84 26.99 -15.73
C SER A 181 -1.41 25.59 -16.20
N GLY A 182 -0.88 25.46 -17.41
CA GLY A 182 -0.33 24.20 -17.93
C GLY A 182 0.87 23.70 -17.11
N ILE A 183 1.78 24.62 -16.73
CA ILE A 183 2.95 24.29 -15.90
C ILE A 183 2.49 23.84 -14.49
N LEU A 184 1.55 24.56 -13.89
CA LEU A 184 0.99 24.18 -12.59
C LEU A 184 0.34 22.79 -12.63
N GLN A 185 -0.43 22.52 -13.69
CA GLN A 185 -1.05 21.22 -13.91
C GLN A 185 -0.02 20.10 -14.10
N TYR A 186 1.09 20.40 -14.79
CA TYR A 186 2.23 19.49 -14.90
C TYR A 186 2.80 19.12 -13.52
N PHE A 187 3.12 20.10 -12.68
CA PHE A 187 3.68 19.83 -11.36
C PHE A 187 2.72 19.03 -10.47
N VAL A 188 1.42 19.35 -10.49
CA VAL A 188 0.41 18.59 -9.73
C VAL A 188 0.30 17.14 -10.22
N ALA A 189 0.38 16.91 -11.52
CA ALA A 189 0.36 15.55 -12.06
C ALA A 189 1.63 14.76 -11.69
N MET A 190 2.80 15.41 -11.64
CA MET A 190 4.07 14.77 -11.24
C MET A 190 4.08 14.30 -9.78
N ILE A 191 3.31 14.92 -8.87
CA ILE A 191 3.12 14.39 -7.52
C ILE A 191 2.52 13.00 -7.57
N ALA A 192 1.48 12.82 -8.38
CA ALA A 192 0.80 11.54 -8.47
C ALA A 192 1.66 10.49 -9.18
N ASN A 193 2.19 10.82 -10.34
CA ASN A 193 3.01 9.93 -11.15
C ASN A 193 4.04 10.68 -11.99
N ASN A 194 5.30 10.50 -11.68
CA ASN A 194 6.43 11.13 -12.41
C ASN A 194 6.88 10.33 -13.67
N LYS A 195 6.11 9.33 -14.10
CA LYS A 195 6.37 8.49 -15.27
C LYS A 195 5.21 8.52 -16.26
N VAL A 196 4.64 9.69 -16.49
CA VAL A 196 3.51 9.83 -17.42
C VAL A 196 4.04 9.85 -18.85
N LYS A 197 3.38 9.14 -19.76
CA LYS A 197 3.69 9.15 -21.19
C LYS A 197 3.45 10.55 -21.77
N GLY A 198 4.41 11.07 -22.53
CA GLY A 198 4.28 12.36 -23.24
C GLY A 198 4.73 13.58 -22.43
N ALA A 199 5.39 13.37 -21.29
CA ALA A 199 6.06 14.44 -20.54
C ALA A 199 7.38 13.95 -19.96
N ASP A 200 8.37 14.83 -19.92
CA ASP A 200 9.66 14.54 -19.30
C ASP A 200 9.49 14.44 -17.77
N PRO A 201 10.09 13.43 -17.14
CA PRO A 201 10.02 13.30 -15.70
C PRO A 201 10.77 14.44 -14.99
N MET A 202 10.18 14.96 -13.92
CA MET A 202 10.95 15.87 -13.04
C MET A 202 12.13 15.13 -12.43
N ALA A 203 13.31 15.71 -12.57
CA ALA A 203 14.54 15.13 -12.05
C ALA A 203 15.30 16.11 -11.15
N GLN A 204 16.16 15.59 -10.30
CA GLN A 204 17.14 16.36 -9.57
C GLN A 204 18.25 16.85 -10.53
N ARG A 205 19.08 17.78 -10.09
CA ARG A 205 20.25 18.23 -10.86
C ARG A 205 21.20 17.09 -11.29
N SER A 206 21.20 15.99 -10.54
CA SER A 206 21.94 14.76 -10.85
C SER A 206 21.31 13.89 -11.95
N GLY A 207 20.19 14.28 -12.54
CA GLY A 207 19.44 13.48 -13.51
C GLY A 207 18.55 12.39 -12.89
N ARG A 208 18.59 12.18 -11.57
CA ARG A 208 17.72 11.21 -10.90
C ARG A 208 16.27 11.70 -10.90
N PRO A 209 15.30 10.92 -11.40
CA PRO A 209 13.89 11.30 -11.35
C PRO A 209 13.39 11.39 -9.92
N LEU A 210 12.58 12.42 -9.62
CA LEU A 210 11.98 12.62 -8.31
C LEU A 210 10.97 11.51 -7.99
N ASN A 211 10.93 11.13 -6.72
CA ASN A 211 10.06 10.07 -6.23
C ASN A 211 8.65 10.61 -5.99
N CYS A 212 7.68 10.07 -6.72
CA CYS A 212 6.27 10.46 -6.65
C CYS A 212 5.46 9.51 -5.76
N ILE A 213 4.19 9.82 -5.50
CA ILE A 213 3.29 8.97 -4.71
C ILE A 213 3.16 7.56 -5.31
N SER A 214 2.96 7.45 -6.63
CA SER A 214 2.92 6.16 -7.32
C SER A 214 4.22 5.36 -7.13
N GLY A 215 5.37 6.03 -7.16
CA GLY A 215 6.66 5.40 -6.87
C GLY A 215 6.80 4.91 -5.44
N ARG A 216 6.20 5.62 -4.46
CA ARG A 216 6.16 5.19 -3.05
C ARG A 216 5.25 4.00 -2.81
N LEU A 217 4.23 3.81 -3.63
CA LEU A 217 3.28 2.70 -3.51
C LEU A 217 3.74 1.46 -4.29
N ASN A 218 3.96 1.61 -5.59
CA ASN A 218 4.09 0.49 -6.53
C ASN A 218 5.53 0.04 -6.82
N SER A 219 6.55 0.75 -6.35
CA SER A 219 7.94 0.36 -6.59
C SER A 219 8.33 -0.91 -5.83
N LYS A 220 9.48 -1.52 -6.19
CA LYS A 220 10.04 -2.68 -5.49
C LYS A 220 10.19 -2.45 -3.98
N ASN A 221 10.57 -1.24 -3.59
CA ASN A 221 10.72 -0.81 -2.20
C ASN A 221 9.50 -0.02 -1.69
N GLY A 222 8.42 0.05 -2.49
CA GLY A 222 7.19 0.75 -2.15
C GLY A 222 6.37 0.03 -1.09
N ARG A 223 5.32 0.71 -0.63
CA ARG A 223 4.46 0.21 0.47
C ARG A 223 3.81 -1.13 0.16
N ILE A 224 3.33 -1.34 -1.06
CA ILE A 224 2.65 -2.59 -1.43
C ILE A 224 3.63 -3.75 -1.37
N ARG A 225 4.72 -3.72 -2.15
CA ARG A 225 5.66 -4.83 -2.25
C ARG A 225 6.63 -4.91 -1.06
N GLY A 226 7.03 -3.78 -0.50
CA GLY A 226 8.06 -3.69 0.54
C GLY A 226 7.54 -3.81 1.98
N ASN A 227 6.27 -3.46 2.24
CA ASN A 227 5.72 -3.41 3.59
C ASN A 227 4.43 -4.23 3.79
N LEU A 228 3.61 -4.45 2.74
CA LEU A 228 2.34 -5.18 2.83
C LEU A 228 2.49 -6.63 2.39
N MET A 229 2.97 -6.88 1.18
CA MET A 229 3.18 -8.25 0.67
C MET A 229 4.30 -8.97 1.40
N GLY A 230 5.33 -8.24 1.82
CA GLY A 230 6.41 -8.75 2.64
C GLY A 230 6.95 -7.65 3.55
N LYS A 231 7.20 -7.95 4.81
CA LYS A 231 7.74 -7.01 5.80
C LYS A 231 8.77 -7.68 6.69
N ARG A 232 9.59 -6.85 7.35
CA ARG A 232 10.48 -7.32 8.41
C ARG A 232 9.66 -7.67 9.63
N VAL A 233 10.07 -8.72 10.33
CA VAL A 233 9.36 -9.20 11.52
C VAL A 233 10.32 -9.23 12.70
N ASP A 234 9.76 -8.95 13.88
CA ASP A 234 10.46 -9.07 15.17
C ASP A 234 10.44 -10.52 15.67
N PHE A 235 11.02 -10.78 16.80
CA PHE A 235 11.12 -12.10 17.43
C PHE A 235 11.69 -13.16 16.48
N SER A 236 12.74 -12.81 15.78
CA SER A 236 13.43 -13.71 14.86
C SER A 236 14.93 -13.71 15.15
N ALA A 237 15.57 -14.86 14.97
CA ALA A 237 17.01 -15.00 15.08
C ALA A 237 17.63 -15.53 13.81
N ARG A 238 18.93 -15.30 13.69
CA ARG A 238 19.75 -15.76 12.58
C ARG A 238 21.09 -16.25 13.14
N SER A 239 21.46 -17.48 12.81
CA SER A 239 22.76 -18.07 13.19
C SER A 239 23.20 -19.12 12.18
N VAL A 240 24.37 -19.63 12.38
CA VAL A 240 24.95 -20.75 11.59
C VAL A 240 24.22 -22.03 11.95
N ILE A 241 24.09 -22.96 10.98
CA ILE A 241 23.57 -24.30 11.17
C ILE A 241 24.72 -25.29 11.28
N THR A 242 24.62 -26.21 12.23
CA THR A 242 25.54 -27.34 12.36
C THR A 242 24.75 -28.63 12.47
N GLY A 243 25.28 -29.72 11.88
CA GLY A 243 24.69 -31.05 12.01
C GLY A 243 24.88 -31.64 13.41
N ASP A 244 23.86 -32.29 13.96
CA ASP A 244 23.92 -33.03 15.21
C ASP A 244 23.11 -34.33 15.06
N PRO A 245 23.77 -35.49 15.03
CA PRO A 245 23.12 -36.78 14.84
C PRO A 245 22.21 -37.19 16.03
N ASN A 246 22.41 -36.56 17.20
CA ASN A 246 21.63 -36.89 18.42
C ASN A 246 20.26 -36.19 18.46
N LEU A 247 19.97 -35.35 17.50
CA LEU A 247 18.65 -34.69 17.37
C LEU A 247 17.74 -35.51 16.46
N SER A 248 16.45 -35.56 16.83
CA SER A 248 15.43 -36.09 15.92
C SER A 248 15.25 -35.19 14.69
N ILE A 249 14.83 -35.75 13.56
CA ILE A 249 14.48 -35.03 12.33
C ILE A 249 13.47 -33.89 12.59
N ARG A 250 12.59 -34.05 13.57
CA ARG A 250 11.60 -33.01 13.90
C ARG A 250 12.12 -31.94 14.85
N GLN A 251 13.33 -32.11 15.41
CA GLN A 251 13.88 -31.21 16.43
C GLN A 251 14.85 -30.20 15.84
N LEU A 252 14.83 -29.00 16.39
CA LEU A 252 15.79 -27.95 16.15
C LEU A 252 16.50 -27.61 17.45
N GLY A 253 17.80 -27.78 17.49
CA GLY A 253 18.63 -27.34 18.61
C GLY A 253 18.81 -25.83 18.59
N VAL A 254 18.27 -25.15 19.60
CA VAL A 254 18.34 -23.68 19.72
C VAL A 254 19.29 -23.31 20.84
N PRO A 255 20.31 -22.44 20.59
CA PRO A 255 21.19 -21.96 21.64
C PRO A 255 20.44 -21.22 22.75
N MET A 256 20.86 -21.43 24.01
CA MET A 256 20.22 -20.80 25.16
C MET A 256 20.16 -19.28 25.07
N LYS A 257 21.21 -18.61 24.57
CA LYS A 257 21.25 -17.17 24.37
C LYS A 257 20.12 -16.67 23.45
N ILE A 258 19.83 -17.43 22.37
CA ILE A 258 18.76 -17.11 21.43
C ILE A 258 17.40 -17.40 22.10
N ALA A 259 17.28 -18.52 22.82
CA ALA A 259 16.05 -18.89 23.50
C ALA A 259 15.64 -17.90 24.61
N MET A 260 16.60 -17.31 25.28
CA MET A 260 16.36 -16.23 26.26
C MET A 260 16.00 -14.89 25.60
N ASN A 261 16.45 -14.67 24.38
CA ASN A 261 16.19 -13.42 23.68
C ASN A 261 14.87 -13.42 22.93
N ILE A 262 14.56 -14.50 22.22
CA ILE A 262 13.26 -14.68 21.54
C ILE A 262 12.23 -15.15 22.54
N THR A 263 11.17 -14.39 22.66
CA THR A 263 10.09 -14.71 23.59
C THR A 263 8.88 -15.26 22.87
N LYS A 264 8.14 -16.13 23.54
CA LYS A 264 6.84 -16.65 23.11
C LYS A 264 5.74 -16.02 23.96
N PRO A 265 4.83 -15.24 23.37
CA PRO A 265 3.68 -14.71 24.13
C PRO A 265 2.72 -15.84 24.48
N VAL A 266 2.31 -15.88 25.72
CA VAL A 266 1.34 -16.83 26.25
C VAL A 266 0.27 -16.07 27.02
N THR A 267 -0.99 -16.26 26.67
CA THR A 267 -2.13 -15.66 27.37
C THR A 267 -2.34 -16.36 28.71
N VAL A 268 -2.52 -15.57 29.75
CA VAL A 268 -2.77 -16.05 31.10
C VAL A 268 -4.18 -16.59 31.21
N ASN A 269 -4.29 -17.84 31.70
CA ASN A 269 -5.53 -18.54 32.02
C ASN A 269 -5.39 -19.14 33.41
N ASP A 270 -6.49 -19.56 34.06
CA ASP A 270 -6.46 -20.17 35.38
C ASP A 270 -5.57 -21.43 35.46
N ARG A 271 -5.46 -22.20 34.35
CA ARG A 271 -4.65 -23.42 34.28
C ARG A 271 -3.14 -23.15 34.24
N ASN A 272 -2.71 -22.04 33.65
CA ASN A 272 -1.28 -21.74 33.42
C ASN A 272 -0.74 -20.62 34.31
N ARG A 273 -1.59 -19.99 35.12
CA ARG A 273 -1.23 -18.83 35.96
C ARG A 273 -0.03 -19.12 36.87
N ASP A 274 -0.09 -20.21 37.63
CA ASP A 274 0.96 -20.58 38.61
C ASP A 274 2.28 -20.88 37.91
N PHE A 275 2.22 -21.51 36.74
CA PHE A 275 3.39 -21.78 35.92
C PHE A 275 4.02 -20.47 35.40
N LEU A 276 3.19 -19.56 34.90
CA LEU A 276 3.68 -18.27 34.37
C LEU A 276 4.18 -17.37 35.51
N LEU A 277 3.61 -17.41 36.71
CA LEU A 277 4.11 -16.71 37.89
C LEU A 277 5.54 -17.15 38.22
N LYS A 278 5.83 -18.46 38.22
CA LYS A 278 7.18 -18.98 38.45
C LYS A 278 8.16 -18.47 37.39
N LEU A 279 7.77 -18.35 36.13
CA LEU A 279 8.62 -17.81 35.08
C LEU A 279 8.86 -16.32 35.26
N ILE A 280 7.87 -15.56 35.70
CA ILE A 280 8.02 -14.14 36.03
C ILE A 280 8.98 -13.98 37.22
N GLN A 281 8.85 -14.82 38.26
CA GLN A 281 9.74 -14.79 39.45
C GLN A 281 11.21 -15.05 39.09
N ASN A 282 11.47 -15.89 38.07
CA ASN A 282 12.81 -16.09 37.54
C ASN A 282 13.37 -14.84 36.81
N GLY A 283 12.50 -13.95 36.32
CA GLY A 283 12.89 -12.76 35.62
C GLY A 283 13.47 -12.99 34.22
N PRO A 284 14.02 -11.94 33.60
CA PRO A 284 14.53 -12.00 32.23
C PRO A 284 15.93 -12.60 32.11
N GLU A 285 16.70 -12.67 33.18
CA GLU A 285 18.12 -13.08 33.16
C GLU A 285 18.31 -14.56 33.49
N LYS A 286 17.37 -15.16 34.21
CA LYS A 286 17.43 -16.58 34.58
C LYS A 286 16.56 -17.44 33.65
N TYR A 287 17.13 -18.50 33.10
CA TYR A 287 16.39 -19.48 32.28
C TYR A 287 15.82 -20.61 33.14
N PRO A 288 14.58 -21.03 32.96
CA PRO A 288 13.50 -20.44 32.16
C PRO A 288 12.88 -19.22 32.86
N GLY A 289 12.58 -18.17 32.10
CA GLY A 289 12.04 -16.93 32.64
C GLY A 289 11.11 -16.21 31.66
N ALA A 290 10.77 -14.96 31.97
CA ALA A 290 9.95 -14.09 31.14
C ALA A 290 10.57 -12.68 31.04
N LYS A 291 10.29 -11.96 29.94
CA LYS A 291 10.85 -10.63 29.70
C LYS A 291 9.83 -9.51 29.83
N ILE A 292 8.65 -9.69 29.30
CA ILE A 292 7.63 -8.65 29.18
C ILE A 292 6.28 -9.23 29.65
N LEU A 293 5.54 -8.42 30.36
CA LEU A 293 4.15 -8.64 30.69
C LEU A 293 3.31 -7.58 29.97
N GLU A 294 2.43 -8.01 29.08
CA GLU A 294 1.46 -7.16 28.42
C GLU A 294 0.12 -7.31 29.15
N ARG A 295 -0.36 -6.23 29.72
CA ARG A 295 -1.65 -6.16 30.39
C ARG A 295 -2.80 -6.18 29.38
N LYS A 296 -3.95 -6.64 29.81
CA LYS A 296 -5.18 -6.57 29.02
C LYS A 296 -5.54 -5.12 28.61
N SER A 297 -5.07 -4.11 29.34
CA SER A 297 -5.18 -2.69 29.01
C SER A 297 -4.30 -2.26 27.82
N GLY A 298 -3.37 -3.11 27.36
CA GLY A 298 -2.38 -2.78 26.31
C GLY A 298 -1.08 -2.20 26.86
N GLU A 299 -0.92 -2.09 28.19
CA GLU A 299 0.29 -1.62 28.82
C GLU A 299 1.38 -2.71 28.81
N ASN A 300 2.58 -2.36 28.35
CA ASN A 300 3.74 -3.26 28.28
C ASN A 300 4.69 -3.01 29.44
N ILE A 301 4.82 -3.96 30.33
CA ILE A 301 5.68 -3.91 31.50
C ILE A 301 6.92 -4.76 31.25
N SER A 302 8.10 -4.14 31.25
CA SER A 302 9.37 -4.84 31.16
C SER A 302 9.79 -5.37 32.53
N LEU A 303 9.94 -6.68 32.65
CA LEU A 303 10.29 -7.35 33.91
C LEU A 303 11.73 -7.08 34.37
N ARG A 304 12.52 -6.36 33.58
CA ARG A 304 13.89 -5.97 33.94
C ARG A 304 13.95 -4.80 34.92
N TYR A 305 12.94 -3.93 34.92
CA TYR A 305 12.94 -2.65 35.64
C TYR A 305 11.87 -2.56 36.74
N VAL A 306 11.10 -3.61 36.92
CA VAL A 306 9.99 -3.63 37.88
C VAL A 306 10.26 -4.64 38.98
N ASP A 307 9.83 -4.34 40.19
CA ASP A 307 9.88 -5.29 41.28
C ASP A 307 8.91 -6.44 41.00
N ILE A 308 9.49 -7.60 40.80
CA ILE A 308 8.79 -8.83 40.41
C ILE A 308 7.80 -9.27 41.47
N SER A 309 8.08 -8.99 42.75
CA SER A 309 7.22 -9.37 43.89
C SER A 309 5.86 -8.66 43.91
N SER A 310 5.79 -7.47 43.26
CA SER A 310 4.56 -6.67 43.16
C SER A 310 3.61 -7.09 42.04
N ILE A 311 4.04 -7.99 41.15
CA ILE A 311 3.29 -8.34 39.96
C ILE A 311 2.20 -9.38 40.27
N ARG A 312 0.95 -9.00 39.97
CA ARG A 312 -0.19 -9.90 39.97
C ARG A 312 -0.64 -10.19 38.56
N LEU A 313 -0.87 -11.45 38.22
CA LEU A 313 -1.39 -11.87 36.92
C LEU A 313 -2.91 -11.93 36.91
N GLU A 314 -3.51 -11.34 35.89
CA GLU A 314 -4.95 -11.44 35.63
C GLU A 314 -5.22 -12.26 34.37
N ASN A 315 -6.42 -12.85 34.30
CA ASN A 315 -6.82 -13.61 33.12
C ASN A 315 -6.95 -12.68 31.93
N GLY A 316 -6.27 -13.05 30.84
CA GLY A 316 -6.21 -12.26 29.62
C GLY A 316 -4.94 -11.42 29.45
N ASP A 317 -4.12 -11.31 30.50
CA ASP A 317 -2.74 -10.76 30.33
C ASP A 317 -1.91 -11.67 29.42
N ILE A 318 -0.89 -11.11 28.77
CA ILE A 318 0.02 -11.87 27.92
C ILE A 318 1.43 -11.81 28.50
N VAL A 319 1.98 -12.97 28.81
CA VAL A 319 3.35 -13.12 29.31
C VAL A 319 4.27 -13.55 28.17
N HIS A 320 5.28 -12.75 27.89
CA HIS A 320 6.34 -13.06 26.95
C HIS A 320 7.42 -13.89 27.63
N ARG A 321 7.23 -15.22 27.67
CA ARG A 321 8.18 -16.15 28.27
C ARG A 321 9.33 -16.50 27.34
N HIS A 322 10.43 -16.95 27.89
CA HIS A 322 11.51 -17.52 27.10
C HIS A 322 11.04 -18.75 26.31
N MET A 323 11.73 -19.02 25.20
CA MET A 323 11.51 -20.22 24.42
C MET A 323 11.92 -21.45 25.24
N MET A 324 11.11 -22.49 25.19
CA MET A 324 11.32 -23.72 25.96
C MET A 324 11.29 -24.96 25.07
N ASP A 325 11.77 -26.06 25.60
CA ASP A 325 11.69 -27.37 24.94
C ASP A 325 10.23 -27.71 24.60
N GLY A 326 10.03 -28.23 23.39
CA GLY A 326 8.68 -28.56 22.91
C GLY A 326 7.94 -27.42 22.21
N ASP A 327 8.48 -26.19 22.19
CA ASP A 327 7.90 -25.11 21.42
C ASP A 327 8.06 -25.33 19.93
N ALA A 328 7.03 -25.02 19.14
CA ALA A 328 7.09 -25.10 17.69
C ALA A 328 7.59 -23.78 17.10
N VAL A 329 8.59 -23.88 16.20
CA VAL A 329 9.18 -22.75 15.50
C VAL A 329 9.20 -22.97 14.00
N LEU A 330 9.08 -21.89 13.23
CA LEU A 330 9.28 -21.92 11.80
C LEU A 330 10.74 -21.65 11.49
N PHE A 331 11.37 -22.59 10.83
CA PHE A 331 12.77 -22.53 10.43
C PHE A 331 12.85 -22.33 8.93
N ASN A 332 13.64 -21.34 8.49
CA ASN A 332 13.75 -20.96 7.08
C ASN A 332 15.21 -20.75 6.68
N ARG A 333 15.59 -21.26 5.52
CA ARG A 333 16.82 -20.92 4.83
C ARG A 333 16.54 -20.02 3.64
N GLN A 334 17.26 -18.92 3.48
CA GLN A 334 17.19 -18.04 2.31
C GLN A 334 18.27 -18.41 1.28
N PRO A 335 17.95 -18.43 -0.03
CA PRO A 335 16.71 -18.03 -0.69
C PRO A 335 15.61 -19.11 -0.55
N SER A 336 14.35 -18.65 -0.28
CA SER A 336 13.19 -19.54 -0.13
C SER A 336 12.56 -19.85 -1.49
N LEU A 337 13.19 -20.76 -2.26
CA LEU A 337 12.74 -21.12 -3.61
C LEU A 337 11.62 -22.16 -3.61
N HIS A 338 11.54 -22.98 -2.58
CA HIS A 338 10.56 -24.06 -2.43
C HIS A 338 9.88 -23.98 -1.07
N ARG A 339 8.68 -24.57 -0.95
CA ARG A 339 7.99 -24.67 0.33
C ARG A 339 8.80 -25.44 1.39
N MET A 340 9.64 -26.38 0.97
CA MET A 340 10.51 -27.15 1.86
C MET A 340 11.65 -26.33 2.47
N SER A 341 11.93 -25.14 1.93
CA SER A 341 12.88 -24.20 2.54
C SER A 341 12.35 -23.53 3.82
N MET A 342 11.11 -23.82 4.19
CA MET A 342 10.47 -23.35 5.41
C MET A 342 9.67 -24.49 6.03
N MET A 343 10.13 -24.99 7.16
CA MET A 343 9.50 -26.08 7.87
C MET A 343 9.30 -25.73 9.35
N CYS A 344 8.38 -26.44 10.00
CA CYS A 344 8.13 -26.32 11.42
C CYS A 344 8.96 -27.39 12.16
N HIS A 345 9.73 -26.95 13.14
CA HIS A 345 10.50 -27.82 14.01
C HIS A 345 10.12 -27.62 15.47
N ILE A 346 10.32 -28.65 16.28
CA ILE A 346 10.16 -28.62 17.74
C ILE A 346 11.50 -28.22 18.35
N VAL A 347 11.46 -27.21 19.21
CA VAL A 347 12.66 -26.68 19.86
C VAL A 347 13.21 -27.66 20.88
N LYS A 348 14.53 -27.84 20.87
CA LYS A 348 15.32 -28.43 21.95
C LYS A 348 16.41 -27.44 22.36
N ILE A 349 16.44 -27.02 23.60
CA ILE A 349 17.37 -25.99 24.06
C ILE A 349 18.76 -26.60 24.27
N MET A 350 19.75 -25.97 23.65
CA MET A 350 21.15 -26.36 23.76
C MET A 350 21.86 -25.51 24.80
N LYS A 351 22.36 -26.14 25.86
CA LYS A 351 23.05 -25.45 26.95
C LYS A 351 24.43 -24.89 26.53
N ARG A 352 25.05 -25.47 25.50
CA ARG A 352 26.40 -25.12 25.02
C ARG A 352 26.37 -24.82 23.52
N GLY A 353 27.16 -23.84 23.09
CA GLY A 353 27.28 -23.42 21.70
C GLY A 353 26.31 -22.31 21.30
N ASP A 354 26.62 -21.62 20.21
CA ASP A 354 25.86 -20.45 19.69
C ASP A 354 25.28 -20.71 18.30
N THR A 355 25.30 -21.97 17.82
CA THR A 355 24.80 -22.36 16.50
C THR A 355 23.49 -23.12 16.61
N PHE A 356 22.63 -22.99 15.58
CA PHE A 356 21.50 -23.87 15.44
C PHE A 356 21.98 -25.29 15.11
N ARG A 357 21.38 -26.28 15.73
CA ARG A 357 21.69 -27.68 15.47
C ARG A 357 20.49 -28.41 14.91
N MET A 358 20.71 -29.23 13.91
CA MET A 358 19.65 -30.05 13.32
C MET A 358 20.19 -31.42 12.92
N ASN A 359 19.27 -32.36 12.72
CA ASN A 359 19.66 -33.69 12.24
C ASN A 359 20.32 -33.59 10.85
N VAL A 360 21.33 -34.37 10.60
CA VAL A 360 22.07 -34.40 9.32
C VAL A 360 21.14 -34.71 8.14
N GLY A 361 20.09 -35.53 8.34
CA GLY A 361 19.08 -35.80 7.32
C GLY A 361 18.24 -34.60 6.90
N ASP A 362 18.05 -33.63 7.81
CA ASP A 362 17.27 -32.40 7.55
C ASP A 362 18.09 -31.30 6.86
N THR A 363 19.39 -31.42 6.79
CA THR A 363 20.21 -30.44 6.08
C THR A 363 19.96 -30.46 4.58
N LYS A 364 19.60 -31.61 4.00
CA LYS A 364 19.31 -31.77 2.55
C LYS A 364 18.11 -30.93 2.06
N PRO A 365 16.92 -30.93 2.68
CA PRO A 365 15.81 -30.09 2.27
C PRO A 365 16.15 -28.60 2.29
N TYR A 366 17.07 -28.21 3.16
CA TYR A 366 17.55 -26.82 3.25
C TYR A 366 18.71 -26.53 2.30
N ASN A 367 19.15 -27.49 1.46
CA ASN A 367 20.33 -27.37 0.60
C ASN A 367 21.58 -26.93 1.38
N ALA A 368 21.77 -27.44 2.58
CA ALA A 368 22.96 -27.20 3.38
C ALA A 368 23.93 -28.35 3.14
N ASP A 369 25.18 -28.05 2.73
CA ASP A 369 26.20 -29.04 2.55
C ASP A 369 26.67 -29.64 3.88
N GLU A 370 26.78 -30.97 3.92
CA GLU A 370 27.11 -31.72 5.13
C GLU A 370 28.55 -31.48 5.60
N LYS A 371 29.46 -31.03 4.70
CA LYS A 371 30.91 -31.05 4.92
C LYS A 371 31.54 -29.77 5.46
N ILE A 372 30.80 -28.66 5.44
CA ILE A 372 31.35 -27.39 5.89
C ILE A 372 30.27 -26.76 6.75
N GLY A 373 30.62 -26.26 7.93
CA GLY A 373 29.74 -25.44 8.75
C GLY A 373 29.23 -24.25 7.90
N CYS A 374 28.20 -24.51 7.13
CA CYS A 374 27.72 -23.57 6.15
C CYS A 374 27.14 -22.38 6.89
N ILE A 375 27.70 -21.22 6.62
CA ILE A 375 27.22 -19.92 7.14
C ILE A 375 25.91 -19.60 6.48
N TYR A 376 24.83 -20.22 6.93
CA TYR A 376 23.48 -19.87 6.50
C TYR A 376 22.76 -19.18 7.64
N ALA A 377 22.31 -18.01 7.34
CA ALA A 377 21.44 -17.28 8.22
C ALA A 377 20.04 -17.86 8.16
N VAL A 378 19.62 -18.43 9.23
CA VAL A 378 18.31 -19.03 9.36
C VAL A 378 17.46 -18.22 10.31
N LYS A 379 16.23 -18.00 9.91
CA LYS A 379 15.27 -17.22 10.66
C LYS A 379 14.33 -18.14 11.41
N ILE A 380 14.31 -18.01 12.73
CA ILE A 380 13.32 -18.64 13.58
C ILE A 380 12.21 -17.63 13.85
N VAL A 381 10.99 -18.05 13.68
CA VAL A 381 9.79 -17.27 14.07
C VAL A 381 8.95 -18.16 14.96
N PRO A 382 8.59 -17.72 16.17
CA PRO A 382 7.67 -18.44 17.01
C PRO A 382 6.36 -18.68 16.27
N ASN A 383 5.85 -19.89 16.33
CA ASN A 383 4.58 -20.23 15.71
C ASN A 383 3.43 -19.70 16.58
N ASN A 384 3.11 -18.41 16.40
CA ASN A 384 1.99 -17.77 17.09
C ASN A 384 0.99 -17.21 16.08
N ASN A 385 -0.25 -17.68 16.13
CA ASN A 385 -1.29 -17.25 15.21
C ASN A 385 -1.60 -15.74 15.28
N HIS A 386 -1.43 -15.12 16.43
CA HIS A 386 -1.64 -13.68 16.61
C HIS A 386 -0.55 -12.87 15.91
N GLN A 387 0.70 -13.22 16.07
CA GLN A 387 1.83 -12.57 15.38
C GLN A 387 1.78 -12.75 13.86
N ARG A 388 1.26 -13.88 13.36
CA ARG A 388 1.06 -14.10 11.91
C ARG A 388 0.11 -13.07 11.29
N ARG A 389 -0.97 -12.70 11.98
CA ARG A 389 -1.94 -11.70 11.50
C ARG A 389 -1.35 -10.28 11.51
N GLN A 390 -0.55 -9.95 12.51
CA GLN A 390 0.06 -8.62 12.64
C GLN A 390 1.29 -8.43 11.74
N GLN A 391 2.10 -9.47 11.56
CA GLN A 391 3.39 -9.39 10.86
C GLN A 391 3.28 -9.59 9.34
N GLY A 392 2.16 -10.10 8.83
CA GLY A 392 1.99 -10.44 7.42
C GLY A 392 2.92 -11.54 6.93
N ALA A 393 2.99 -11.73 5.64
CA ALA A 393 3.86 -12.71 5.03
C ALA A 393 5.34 -12.39 5.27
N LEU A 394 6.13 -13.38 5.58
CA LEU A 394 7.58 -13.25 5.66
C LEU A 394 8.14 -12.79 4.31
N LYS A 395 9.00 -11.78 4.32
CA LYS A 395 9.61 -11.25 3.10
C LYS A 395 10.39 -12.35 2.37
N GLY A 396 9.96 -12.70 1.16
CA GLY A 396 10.55 -13.78 0.34
C GLY A 396 9.87 -15.14 0.50
N CYS A 397 8.82 -15.25 1.33
CA CYS A 397 7.97 -16.45 1.38
C CYS A 397 6.66 -16.18 0.67
N TYR A 398 6.23 -17.09 -0.19
CA TYR A 398 4.85 -17.10 -0.65
C TYR A 398 3.92 -17.22 0.56
N PRO A 399 2.74 -16.57 0.52
CA PRO A 399 1.78 -16.73 1.61
C PRO A 399 1.42 -18.20 1.71
N LEU A 400 2.02 -18.90 2.67
CA LEU A 400 1.54 -20.19 3.08
C LEU A 400 0.21 -19.95 3.78
N VAL A 401 -0.87 -20.15 3.05
CA VAL A 401 -2.17 -20.44 3.66
C VAL A 401 -1.99 -21.79 4.34
N VAL A 402 -1.51 -21.78 5.57
CA VAL A 402 -1.61 -22.95 6.43
C VAL A 402 -3.05 -22.94 6.91
N SER A 403 -3.90 -23.68 6.16
CA SER A 403 -5.15 -24.17 6.71
C SER A 403 -4.86 -24.76 8.10
N SER A 404 -5.63 -24.31 9.06
CA SER A 404 -5.73 -24.82 10.40
C SER A 404 -5.57 -26.36 10.46
N ILE A 405 -4.58 -26.83 11.15
CA ILE A 405 -4.60 -28.09 11.89
C ILE A 405 -4.56 -27.75 13.37
#